data_4f1c4fbcf701fa701ffb1582beda89bc
#
_entry.id   4f1c4fbcf701fa701ffb1582beda89bc
#
_cell.length_a   1.000
_cell.length_b   1.000
_cell.length_c   1.000
_cell.angle_alpha   90.00
_cell.angle_beta   90.00
_cell.angle_gamma   90.00
#
_symmetry.space_group_name_H-M   'P 1'
#
loop_
_entity.id
_entity.type
_entity.pdbx_description
1 polymer ?
#
loop_
_entity_poly.entity_id
_entity_poly.type
_entity_poly.pdbx_seq_one_letter_code
_entity_poly.pdbx_strand_id
1 'polypeptide(L)'
;MITTTLNRIREHSPCLPGWEKLLVGLGKTKADDEVLSFATILEIVGLDDALWYCRAEPQYAKEWRLFAVAVARRVEHLNTDPRVKNAIDVAERYAHGEATDAELKAARVAAWDARDARAAKAVAWAVAWAAGAATWVAAGAAWDARAATWVAAGAAGDVAKAAAKAAAGAVWAVAWVAEREWQTQEFLRLVNETEAGQI
;
A
#
# COMPACT_ATOMS: atom_id res chain seq x y z
N MET A 1 7.22 -16.39 4.82
CA MET A 1 7.42 -15.80 3.47
C MET A 1 6.14 -15.92 2.67
N ILE A 2 5.62 -14.82 2.13
CA ILE A 2 4.40 -14.82 1.32
C ILE A 2 4.74 -15.23 -0.12
N THR A 3 3.94 -16.14 -0.67
CA THR A 3 4.09 -16.66 -2.03
C THR A 3 2.76 -16.64 -2.77
N THR A 4 2.82 -16.73 -4.09
CA THR A 4 1.68 -16.84 -5.01
C THR A 4 2.04 -17.73 -6.19
N THR A 5 1.20 -17.76 -7.24
CA THR A 5 1.49 -18.38 -8.53
C THR A 5 1.11 -17.44 -9.67
N LEU A 6 1.69 -17.64 -10.86
CA LEU A 6 1.31 -16.84 -12.02
C LEU A 6 -0.15 -17.03 -12.42
N ASN A 7 -0.73 -18.24 -12.23
CA ASN A 7 -2.13 -18.48 -12.50
C ASN A 7 -3.04 -17.65 -11.59
N ARG A 8 -2.75 -17.59 -10.28
CA ARG A 8 -3.50 -16.76 -9.32
C ARG A 8 -3.44 -15.26 -9.66
N ILE A 9 -2.25 -14.75 -10.01
CA ILE A 9 -2.10 -13.36 -10.46
C ILE A 9 -2.94 -13.10 -11.71
N ARG A 10 -2.93 -14.02 -12.69
CA ARG A 10 -3.64 -13.90 -13.95
C ARG A 10 -5.16 -13.82 -13.79
N GLU A 11 -5.74 -14.51 -12.81
CA GLU A 11 -7.19 -14.47 -12.48
C GLU A 11 -7.68 -13.05 -12.21
N HIS A 12 -6.80 -12.16 -11.75
CA HIS A 12 -7.12 -10.76 -11.45
C HIS A 12 -6.89 -9.79 -12.62
N SER A 13 -6.61 -10.29 -13.83
CA SER A 13 -6.42 -9.49 -15.03
C SER A 13 -5.34 -8.39 -14.86
N PRO A 14 -4.07 -8.75 -14.64
CA PRO A 14 -2.97 -7.81 -14.49
C PRO A 14 -2.84 -6.91 -15.72
N CYS A 15 -2.29 -5.71 -15.53
CA CYS A 15 -1.98 -4.82 -16.65
C CYS A 15 -0.93 -5.49 -17.56
N LEU A 16 -1.13 -5.35 -18.88
CA LEU A 16 -0.28 -6.05 -19.86
C LEU A 16 1.22 -5.75 -19.69
N PRO A 17 1.66 -4.48 -19.52
CA PRO A 17 3.10 -4.19 -19.37
C PRO A 17 3.73 -4.84 -18.12
N GLY A 18 3.06 -4.78 -16.97
CA GLY A 18 3.54 -5.40 -15.74
C GLY A 18 3.57 -6.93 -15.84
N TRP A 19 2.54 -7.51 -16.47
CA TRP A 19 2.45 -8.94 -16.72
C TRP A 19 3.57 -9.47 -17.64
N GLU A 20 3.79 -8.81 -18.77
CA GLU A 20 4.86 -9.16 -19.71
C GLU A 20 6.24 -9.04 -19.04
N LYS A 21 6.46 -7.97 -18.28
CA LYS A 21 7.70 -7.77 -17.53
C LYS A 21 7.94 -8.90 -16.54
N LEU A 22 6.89 -9.35 -15.82
CA LEU A 22 6.99 -10.47 -14.89
C LEU A 22 7.35 -11.78 -15.60
N LEU A 23 6.63 -12.11 -16.68
CA LEU A 23 6.90 -13.33 -17.45
C LEU A 23 8.33 -13.34 -18.00
N VAL A 24 8.78 -12.24 -18.62
CA VAL A 24 10.14 -12.12 -19.17
C VAL A 24 11.19 -12.25 -18.06
N GLY A 25 11.00 -11.58 -16.93
CA GLY A 25 11.92 -11.65 -15.78
C GLY A 25 12.05 -13.05 -15.19
N LEU A 26 10.99 -13.88 -15.31
CA LEU A 26 10.99 -15.29 -14.90
C LEU A 26 11.43 -16.25 -16.00
N GLY A 27 11.72 -15.77 -17.21
CA GLY A 27 12.03 -16.62 -18.37
C GLY A 27 10.84 -17.47 -18.84
N LYS A 28 9.59 -17.02 -18.59
CA LYS A 28 8.36 -17.74 -18.89
C LYS A 28 7.57 -17.08 -20.01
N THR A 29 6.83 -17.88 -20.76
CA THR A 29 5.95 -17.41 -21.85
C THR A 29 4.45 -17.52 -21.52
N LYS A 30 4.11 -18.24 -20.45
CA LYS A 30 2.73 -18.46 -19.99
C LYS A 30 2.68 -18.59 -18.47
N ALA A 31 1.48 -18.41 -17.91
CA ALA A 31 1.23 -18.64 -16.50
C ALA A 31 1.29 -20.15 -16.17
N ASP A 32 1.71 -20.44 -14.95
CA ASP A 32 1.77 -21.77 -14.34
C ASP A 32 1.47 -21.67 -12.83
N ASP A 33 1.55 -22.82 -12.15
CA ASP A 33 1.33 -22.93 -10.70
C ASP A 33 2.63 -23.12 -9.92
N GLU A 34 3.79 -22.80 -10.52
CA GLU A 34 5.04 -22.76 -9.79
C GLU A 34 5.00 -21.69 -8.71
N VAL A 35 5.47 -22.06 -7.51
CA VAL A 35 5.47 -21.17 -6.34
C VAL A 35 6.41 -20.00 -6.58
N LEU A 36 5.88 -18.80 -6.48
CA LEU A 36 6.58 -17.54 -6.72
C LEU A 36 6.54 -16.65 -5.48
N SER A 37 7.70 -16.21 -4.99
CA SER A 37 7.76 -15.32 -3.84
C SER A 37 7.42 -13.88 -4.22
N PHE A 38 6.79 -13.13 -3.31
CA PHE A 38 6.58 -11.69 -3.51
C PHE A 38 7.89 -10.90 -3.52
N ALA A 39 8.95 -11.40 -2.88
CA ALA A 39 10.28 -10.81 -2.98
C ALA A 39 10.82 -10.87 -4.43
N THR A 40 10.72 -12.03 -5.08
CA THR A 40 11.09 -12.19 -6.51
C THR A 40 10.23 -11.31 -7.43
N ILE A 41 8.93 -11.25 -7.17
CA ILE A 41 8.02 -10.36 -7.93
C ILE A 41 8.49 -8.91 -7.80
N LEU A 42 8.75 -8.44 -6.59
CA LEU A 42 9.21 -7.07 -6.32
C LEU A 42 10.49 -6.73 -7.07
N GLU A 43 11.46 -7.64 -7.08
CA GLU A 43 12.73 -7.47 -7.81
C GLU A 43 12.50 -7.30 -9.32
N ILE A 44 11.59 -8.08 -9.89
CA ILE A 44 11.33 -8.07 -11.34
C ILE A 44 10.49 -6.86 -11.74
N VAL A 45 9.35 -6.62 -11.10
CA VAL A 45 8.37 -5.64 -11.58
C VAL A 45 8.40 -4.31 -10.83
N GLY A 46 8.99 -4.28 -9.64
CA GLY A 46 9.00 -3.12 -8.75
C GLY A 46 7.78 -3.06 -7.84
N LEU A 47 7.77 -2.08 -6.92
CA LEU A 47 6.82 -2.01 -5.81
C LEU A 47 5.36 -1.84 -6.28
N ASP A 48 5.11 -1.01 -7.30
CA ASP A 48 3.73 -0.70 -7.72
C ASP A 48 3.00 -1.93 -8.25
N ASP A 49 3.65 -2.70 -9.12
CA ASP A 49 3.07 -3.92 -9.66
C ASP A 49 3.04 -5.05 -8.61
N ALA A 50 4.06 -5.15 -7.75
CA ALA A 50 4.06 -6.10 -6.65
C ALA A 50 2.88 -5.86 -5.69
N LEU A 51 2.59 -4.61 -5.33
CA LEU A 51 1.42 -4.24 -4.53
C LEU A 51 0.11 -4.56 -5.26
N TRP A 52 0.07 -4.36 -6.58
CA TRP A 52 -1.11 -4.74 -7.35
C TRP A 52 -1.36 -6.24 -7.29
N TYR A 53 -0.32 -7.08 -7.31
CA TYR A 53 -0.42 -8.54 -7.27
C TYR A 53 -0.81 -9.10 -5.90
N CYS A 54 -0.70 -8.34 -4.80
CA CYS A 54 -1.16 -8.75 -3.47
C CYS A 54 -2.63 -9.21 -3.44
N ARG A 55 -3.46 -8.77 -4.39
CA ARG A 55 -4.86 -9.19 -4.52
C ARG A 55 -5.02 -10.68 -4.86
N ALA A 56 -3.99 -11.33 -5.40
CA ALA A 56 -3.99 -12.75 -5.64
C ALA A 56 -3.96 -13.58 -4.33
N GLU A 57 -3.63 -12.92 -3.20
CA GLU A 57 -3.44 -13.56 -1.91
C GLU A 57 -4.29 -12.89 -0.81
N PRO A 58 -5.63 -13.01 -0.88
CA PRO A 58 -6.55 -12.34 0.06
C PRO A 58 -6.43 -12.82 1.51
N GLN A 59 -5.89 -14.02 1.76
CA GLN A 59 -5.64 -14.52 3.10
C GLN A 59 -4.64 -13.67 3.90
N TYR A 60 -3.79 -12.89 3.22
CA TYR A 60 -2.86 -11.94 3.83
C TYR A 60 -3.41 -10.51 3.89
N ALA A 61 -4.74 -10.34 3.88
CA ALA A 61 -5.38 -9.02 3.92
C ALA A 61 -5.00 -8.20 5.16
N LYS A 62 -4.71 -8.86 6.28
CA LYS A 62 -4.18 -8.23 7.50
C LYS A 62 -2.82 -7.57 7.23
N GLU A 63 -1.90 -8.33 6.66
CA GLU A 63 -0.54 -7.91 6.37
C GLU A 63 -0.51 -6.75 5.38
N TRP A 64 -1.30 -6.85 4.32
CA TRP A 64 -1.43 -5.77 3.33
C TRP A 64 -1.98 -4.49 3.96
N ARG A 65 -2.92 -4.61 4.90
CA ARG A 65 -3.47 -3.47 5.63
C ARG A 65 -2.45 -2.87 6.58
N LEU A 66 -1.69 -3.69 7.31
CA LEU A 66 -0.62 -3.22 8.18
C LEU A 66 0.48 -2.48 7.41
N PHE A 67 0.83 -2.95 6.22
CA PHE A 67 1.72 -2.20 5.33
C PHE A 67 1.15 -0.82 4.98
N ALA A 68 -0.13 -0.76 4.59
CA ALA A 68 -0.78 0.52 4.28
C ALA A 68 -0.82 1.47 5.49
N VAL A 69 -1.07 0.93 6.68
CA VAL A 69 -1.00 1.69 7.94
C VAL A 69 0.41 2.21 8.20
N ALA A 70 1.44 1.37 8.06
CA ALA A 70 2.84 1.78 8.25
C ALA A 70 3.22 2.94 7.32
N VAL A 71 2.84 2.87 6.06
CA VAL A 71 3.04 3.95 5.07
C VAL A 71 2.31 5.23 5.50
N ALA A 72 1.04 5.12 5.95
CA ALA A 72 0.25 6.27 6.39
C ALA A 72 0.83 6.92 7.65
N ARG A 73 1.33 6.14 8.61
CA ARG A 73 1.98 6.62 9.84
C ARG A 73 3.20 7.51 9.57
N ARG A 74 3.99 7.19 8.55
CA ARG A 74 5.17 8.01 8.20
C ARG A 74 4.83 9.44 7.86
N VAL A 75 3.66 9.68 7.30
CA VAL A 75 3.20 11.01 6.86
C VAL A 75 2.10 11.60 7.75
N GLU A 76 1.70 10.89 8.80
CA GLU A 76 0.65 11.32 9.73
C GLU A 76 0.95 12.69 10.34
N HIS A 77 2.22 12.96 10.68
CA HIS A 77 2.69 14.21 11.27
C HIS A 77 2.46 15.44 10.35
N LEU A 78 2.24 15.23 9.06
CA LEU A 78 1.92 16.29 8.09
C LEU A 78 0.45 16.71 8.14
N ASN A 79 -0.38 15.96 8.86
CA ASN A 79 -1.81 16.22 8.97
C ASN A 79 -2.21 16.43 10.43
N THR A 80 -2.74 17.59 10.71
CA THR A 80 -3.20 17.97 12.06
C THR A 80 -4.67 17.63 12.32
N ASP A 81 -5.42 17.13 11.32
CA ASP A 81 -6.83 16.77 11.48
C ASP A 81 -6.96 15.47 12.30
N PRO A 82 -7.59 15.52 13.50
CA PRO A 82 -7.69 14.35 14.37
C PRO A 82 -8.52 13.20 13.76
N ARG A 83 -9.39 13.48 12.79
CA ARG A 83 -10.16 12.45 12.08
C ARG A 83 -9.27 11.56 11.23
N VAL A 84 -8.23 12.13 10.64
CA VAL A 84 -7.24 11.38 9.85
C VAL A 84 -6.43 10.46 10.75
N LYS A 85 -5.93 10.98 11.87
CA LYS A 85 -5.24 10.16 12.87
C LYS A 85 -6.11 9.02 13.37
N ASN A 86 -7.33 9.33 13.77
CA ASN A 86 -8.29 8.31 14.21
C ASN A 86 -8.54 7.23 13.17
N ALA A 87 -8.57 7.58 11.88
CA ALA A 87 -8.81 6.59 10.83
C ALA A 87 -7.59 5.66 10.64
N ILE A 88 -6.35 6.15 10.84
CA ILE A 88 -5.15 5.29 10.88
C ILE A 88 -5.22 4.35 12.09
N ASP A 89 -5.54 4.87 13.27
CA ASP A 89 -5.67 4.08 14.51
C ASP A 89 -6.74 2.99 14.38
N VAL A 90 -7.89 3.31 13.81
CA VAL A 90 -8.97 2.33 13.58
C VAL A 90 -8.57 1.29 12.53
N ALA A 91 -7.89 1.68 11.46
CA ALA A 91 -7.41 0.74 10.43
C ALA A 91 -6.39 -0.26 11.00
N GLU A 92 -5.51 0.21 11.89
CA GLU A 92 -4.54 -0.63 12.59
C GLU A 92 -5.24 -1.60 13.55
N ARG A 93 -6.13 -1.11 14.42
CA ARG A 93 -6.94 -1.95 15.32
C ARG A 93 -7.76 -2.97 14.56
N TYR A 94 -8.35 -2.58 13.44
CA TYR A 94 -9.12 -3.51 12.60
C TYR A 94 -8.23 -4.62 12.03
N ALA A 95 -7.00 -4.31 11.61
CA ALA A 95 -6.04 -5.32 11.16
C ALA A 95 -5.70 -6.33 12.27
N HIS A 96 -5.74 -5.90 13.52
CA HIS A 96 -5.53 -6.76 14.70
C HIS A 96 -6.81 -7.43 15.21
N GLY A 97 -7.97 -7.21 14.58
CA GLY A 97 -9.25 -7.75 15.02
C GLY A 97 -9.87 -7.01 16.23
N GLU A 98 -9.37 -5.82 16.54
CA GLU A 98 -9.74 -5.00 17.70
C GLU A 98 -10.74 -3.88 17.35
N ALA A 99 -11.18 -3.83 16.10
CA ALA A 99 -12.22 -2.91 15.64
C ALA A 99 -13.19 -3.62 14.71
N THR A 100 -14.41 -3.12 14.64
CA THR A 100 -15.49 -3.66 13.82
C THR A 100 -15.51 -3.04 12.41
N ASP A 101 -16.19 -3.69 11.46
CA ASP A 101 -16.48 -3.13 10.12
C ASP A 101 -17.20 -1.78 10.22
N ALA A 102 -18.09 -1.62 11.20
CA ALA A 102 -18.83 -0.38 11.40
C ALA A 102 -17.91 0.77 11.84
N GLU A 103 -16.98 0.51 12.77
CA GLU A 103 -15.97 1.50 13.20
C GLU A 103 -15.06 1.89 12.05
N LEU A 104 -14.58 0.91 11.29
CA LEU A 104 -13.72 1.16 10.13
C LEU A 104 -14.45 1.99 9.07
N LYS A 105 -15.71 1.66 8.77
CA LYS A 105 -16.54 2.42 7.84
C LYS A 105 -16.78 3.86 8.33
N ALA A 106 -17.09 4.05 9.61
CA ALA A 106 -17.28 5.38 10.19
C ALA A 106 -16.00 6.22 10.16
N ALA A 107 -14.86 5.62 10.50
CA ALA A 107 -13.55 6.27 10.44
C ALA A 107 -13.18 6.69 9.01
N ARG A 108 -13.49 5.85 8.03
CA ARG A 108 -13.31 6.16 6.60
C ARG A 108 -14.14 7.37 6.19
N VAL A 109 -15.43 7.41 6.53
CA VAL A 109 -16.30 8.54 6.21
C VAL A 109 -15.74 9.81 6.83
N ALA A 110 -15.39 9.79 8.11
CA ALA A 110 -14.82 10.94 8.80
C ALA A 110 -13.49 11.43 8.16
N ALA A 111 -12.65 10.52 7.69
CA ALA A 111 -11.42 10.89 6.98
C ALA A 111 -11.72 11.48 5.59
N TRP A 112 -12.76 11.02 4.91
CA TRP A 112 -13.23 11.64 3.66
C TRP A 112 -13.74 13.06 3.88
N ASP A 113 -14.47 13.31 4.96
CA ASP A 113 -14.96 14.65 5.32
C ASP A 113 -13.80 15.60 5.70
N ALA A 114 -12.67 15.05 6.16
CA ALA A 114 -11.44 15.81 6.42
C ALA A 114 -10.71 16.26 5.14
N ARG A 115 -11.13 15.77 3.98
CA ARG A 115 -10.48 15.97 2.67
C ARG A 115 -10.42 17.42 2.21
N ASP A 116 -11.29 18.29 2.71
CA ASP A 116 -11.37 19.69 2.28
C ASP A 116 -10.30 20.59 2.92
N ALA A 117 -9.56 20.09 3.92
CA ALA A 117 -8.40 20.79 4.45
C ALA A 117 -7.20 20.60 3.52
N ARG A 118 -6.72 21.69 2.91
CA ARG A 118 -5.71 21.70 1.81
C ARG A 118 -4.42 20.91 2.03
N ALA A 119 -3.97 20.73 3.28
CA ALA A 119 -2.76 19.96 3.62
C ALA A 119 -3.08 18.48 3.90
N ALA A 120 -4.32 18.16 4.27
CA ALA A 120 -4.80 16.84 4.64
C ALA A 120 -5.18 15.97 3.45
N LYS A 121 -5.28 16.56 2.26
CA LYS A 121 -5.91 15.92 1.09
C LYS A 121 -5.24 14.61 0.68
N ALA A 122 -3.93 14.55 0.72
CA ALA A 122 -3.18 13.36 0.33
C ALA A 122 -3.23 12.27 1.43
N VAL A 123 -3.07 12.66 2.70
CA VAL A 123 -3.07 11.73 3.84
C VAL A 123 -4.49 11.22 4.14
N ALA A 124 -5.51 12.10 4.11
CA ALA A 124 -6.90 11.68 4.26
C ALA A 124 -7.34 10.70 3.19
N TRP A 125 -6.82 10.84 1.97
CA TRP A 125 -7.08 9.90 0.88
C TRP A 125 -6.50 8.51 1.18
N ALA A 126 -5.25 8.42 1.62
CA ALA A 126 -4.63 7.15 1.97
C ALA A 126 -5.36 6.46 3.12
N VAL A 127 -5.69 7.24 4.13
CA VAL A 127 -6.36 6.73 5.33
C VAL A 127 -7.80 6.31 5.02
N ALA A 128 -8.54 7.10 4.23
CA ALA A 128 -9.89 6.72 3.81
C ALA A 128 -9.87 5.45 2.94
N TRP A 129 -8.84 5.26 2.12
CA TRP A 129 -8.64 4.03 1.35
C TRP A 129 -8.19 2.87 2.25
N ALA A 130 -7.24 3.07 3.15
CA ALA A 130 -6.84 2.05 4.13
C ALA A 130 -8.03 1.63 5.01
N ALA A 131 -8.84 2.58 5.47
CA ALA A 131 -10.07 2.30 6.20
C ALA A 131 -11.17 1.64 5.33
N GLY A 132 -11.20 1.91 4.02
CA GLY A 132 -12.16 1.33 3.08
C GLY A 132 -11.91 -0.12 2.68
N ALA A 133 -10.72 -0.61 2.88
CA ALA A 133 -10.29 -1.95 2.48
C ALA A 133 -11.05 -3.08 3.15
N ALA A 134 -11.58 -2.84 4.33
CA ALA A 134 -12.31 -3.84 5.09
C ALA A 134 -13.56 -4.38 4.38
N THR A 135 -14.21 -3.55 3.57
CA THR A 135 -15.45 -3.92 2.87
C THR A 135 -15.23 -4.63 1.52
N TRP A 136 -13.96 -4.73 1.07
CA TRP A 136 -13.58 -5.39 -0.20
C TRP A 136 -12.52 -6.47 0.07
N VAL A 137 -12.92 -7.48 0.80
CA VAL A 137 -12.10 -8.48 1.51
C VAL A 137 -11.02 -9.20 0.68
N ALA A 138 -11.07 -9.23 -0.62
CA ALA A 138 -10.05 -9.93 -1.42
C ALA A 138 -9.33 -9.06 -2.45
N ALA A 139 -10.00 -8.07 -3.02
CA ALA A 139 -9.43 -7.23 -4.06
C ALA A 139 -8.95 -5.87 -3.52
N GLY A 140 -9.36 -5.50 -2.30
CA GLY A 140 -9.16 -4.18 -1.72
C GLY A 140 -7.78 -3.97 -1.12
N ALA A 141 -7.21 -4.98 -0.45
CA ALA A 141 -5.97 -4.81 0.30
C ALA A 141 -4.78 -4.34 -0.56
N ALA A 142 -4.66 -4.87 -1.79
CA ALA A 142 -3.61 -4.46 -2.71
C ALA A 142 -3.83 -3.04 -3.27
N TRP A 143 -5.08 -2.65 -3.47
CA TRP A 143 -5.42 -1.27 -3.86
C TRP A 143 -5.10 -0.29 -2.75
N ASP A 144 -5.32 -0.66 -1.51
CA ASP A 144 -5.06 0.20 -0.36
C ASP A 144 -3.58 0.38 -0.11
N ALA A 145 -2.79 -0.68 -0.18
CA ALA A 145 -1.35 -0.58 -0.10
C ALA A 145 -0.79 0.30 -1.23
N ARG A 146 -1.31 0.16 -2.45
CA ARG A 146 -0.95 1.02 -3.58
C ARG A 146 -1.41 2.47 -3.39
N ALA A 147 -2.63 2.69 -2.88
CA ALA A 147 -3.14 4.01 -2.59
C ALA A 147 -2.34 4.69 -1.48
N ALA A 148 -2.02 3.97 -0.40
CA ALA A 148 -1.17 4.47 0.67
C ALA A 148 0.24 4.80 0.18
N THR A 149 0.84 3.96 -0.70
CA THR A 149 2.13 4.24 -1.34
C THR A 149 2.07 5.49 -2.22
N TRP A 150 1.01 5.64 -3.00
CA TRP A 150 0.80 6.81 -3.86
C TRP A 150 0.65 8.10 -3.05
N VAL A 151 -0.01 8.01 -1.93
CA VAL A 151 -0.27 9.18 -1.07
C VAL A 151 0.95 9.53 -0.23
N ALA A 152 1.67 8.56 0.31
CA ALA A 152 2.93 8.83 1.01
C ALA A 152 3.94 9.46 0.05
N ALA A 153 4.00 8.98 -1.20
CA ALA A 153 4.81 9.59 -2.24
C ALA A 153 4.33 11.01 -2.60
N GLY A 154 3.02 11.23 -2.65
CA GLY A 154 2.42 12.56 -2.87
C GLY A 154 2.67 13.51 -1.71
N ALA A 155 2.50 13.04 -0.47
CA ALA A 155 2.77 13.83 0.73
C ALA A 155 4.25 14.16 0.89
N ALA A 156 5.15 13.22 0.62
CA ALA A 156 6.59 13.47 0.56
C ALA A 156 6.92 14.50 -0.55
N GLY A 157 6.22 14.42 -1.68
CA GLY A 157 6.30 15.39 -2.76
C GLY A 157 5.80 16.78 -2.37
N ASP A 158 4.72 16.89 -1.61
CA ASP A 158 4.16 18.17 -1.19
C ASP A 158 4.98 18.83 -0.07
N VAL A 159 5.56 18.03 0.82
CA VAL A 159 6.56 18.52 1.80
C VAL A 159 7.82 18.99 1.08
N ALA A 160 8.30 18.21 0.13
CA ALA A 160 9.44 18.59 -0.69
C ALA A 160 9.16 19.85 -1.53
N LYS A 161 7.92 20.03 -2.04
CA LYS A 161 7.50 21.27 -2.72
C LYS A 161 7.43 22.47 -1.78
N ALA A 162 6.96 22.28 -0.54
CA ALA A 162 6.96 23.35 0.47
C ALA A 162 8.39 23.75 0.87
N ALA A 163 9.26 22.76 1.02
CA ALA A 163 10.70 23.00 1.24
C ALA A 163 11.41 23.52 -0.02
N ALA A 164 11.00 23.06 -1.22
CA ALA A 164 11.58 23.46 -2.51
C ALA A 164 11.12 24.84 -2.99
N LYS A 165 9.99 25.36 -2.51
CA LYS A 165 9.70 26.81 -2.61
C LYS A 165 10.74 27.65 -1.89
N ALA A 166 11.44 27.07 -0.91
CA ALA A 166 12.55 27.68 -0.19
C ALA A 166 13.94 27.32 -0.76
N ALA A 167 14.11 26.23 -1.50
CA ALA A 167 15.41 25.74 -1.99
C ALA A 167 15.30 24.77 -3.19
N ALA A 168 14.89 25.27 -4.36
CA ALA A 168 14.99 24.63 -5.70
C ALA A 168 15.06 23.08 -5.81
N GLY A 169 13.99 22.49 -6.36
CA GLY A 169 13.89 21.23 -7.14
C GLY A 169 14.61 19.92 -6.74
N ALA A 170 15.82 19.97 -6.22
CA ALA A 170 16.63 18.79 -5.91
C ALA A 170 16.17 18.05 -4.64
N VAL A 171 15.62 18.75 -3.67
CA VAL A 171 15.18 18.18 -2.38
C VAL A 171 13.96 17.26 -2.56
N TRP A 172 13.07 17.61 -3.50
CA TRP A 172 11.89 16.79 -3.82
C TRP A 172 12.26 15.41 -4.35
N ALA A 173 13.19 15.33 -5.29
CA ALA A 173 13.61 14.05 -5.89
C ALA A 173 14.26 13.13 -4.84
N VAL A 174 15.06 13.71 -3.92
CA VAL A 174 15.71 12.94 -2.84
C VAL A 174 14.68 12.40 -1.85
N ALA A 175 13.73 13.23 -1.42
CA ALA A 175 12.69 12.80 -0.48
C ALA A 175 11.78 11.72 -1.10
N TRP A 176 11.43 11.85 -2.37
CA TRP A 176 10.68 10.83 -3.12
C TRP A 176 11.43 9.50 -3.18
N VAL A 177 12.70 9.53 -3.58
CA VAL A 177 13.52 8.31 -3.70
C VAL A 177 13.66 7.63 -2.33
N ALA A 178 13.97 8.39 -1.29
CA ALA A 178 14.14 7.85 0.06
C ALA A 178 12.83 7.22 0.60
N GLU A 179 11.68 7.84 0.33
CA GLU A 179 10.39 7.30 0.75
C GLU A 179 10.04 6.01 -0.02
N ARG A 180 10.28 5.98 -1.34
CA ARG A 180 10.06 4.78 -2.16
C ARG A 180 10.99 3.64 -1.77
N GLU A 181 12.24 3.95 -1.46
CA GLU A 181 13.19 2.95 -0.97
C GLU A 181 12.72 2.36 0.36
N TRP A 182 12.31 3.21 1.32
CA TRP A 182 11.77 2.73 2.60
C TRP A 182 10.53 1.85 2.40
N GLN A 183 9.59 2.24 1.56
CA GLN A 183 8.38 1.45 1.26
C GLN A 183 8.75 0.09 0.65
N THR A 184 9.75 0.06 -0.21
CA THR A 184 10.26 -1.18 -0.81
C THR A 184 10.86 -2.11 0.24
N GLN A 185 11.68 -1.58 1.15
CA GLN A 185 12.28 -2.35 2.25
C GLN A 185 11.21 -2.84 3.24
N GLU A 186 10.25 -2.02 3.59
CA GLU A 186 9.16 -2.41 4.49
C GLU A 186 8.27 -3.49 3.86
N PHE A 187 8.00 -3.40 2.56
CA PHE A 187 7.28 -4.45 1.85
C PHE A 187 8.07 -5.76 1.83
N LEU A 188 9.38 -5.70 1.54
CA LEU A 188 10.28 -6.88 1.61
C LEU A 188 10.29 -7.51 3.00
N ARG A 189 10.40 -6.69 4.05
CA ARG A 189 10.35 -7.16 5.44
C ARG A 189 9.04 -7.91 5.68
N LEU A 190 7.92 -7.32 5.35
CA LEU A 190 6.59 -7.91 5.53
C LEU A 190 6.46 -9.26 4.83
N VAL A 191 6.79 -9.32 3.53
CA VAL A 191 6.58 -10.56 2.75
C VAL A 191 7.52 -11.69 3.14
N ASN A 192 8.69 -11.38 3.69
CA ASN A 192 9.66 -12.37 4.16
C ASN A 192 9.39 -12.86 5.58
N GLU A 193 8.96 -11.97 6.50
CA GLU A 193 8.74 -12.29 7.90
C GLU A 193 7.38 -12.96 8.15
N THR A 194 6.39 -12.74 7.29
CA THR A 194 5.10 -13.41 7.44
C THR A 194 5.26 -14.92 7.26
N GLU A 195 5.00 -15.67 8.33
CA GLU A 195 5.04 -17.13 8.29
C GLU A 195 3.87 -17.66 7.46
N ALA A 196 4.16 -18.60 6.55
CA ALA A 196 3.13 -19.35 5.85
C ALA A 196 2.47 -20.28 6.86
N GLY A 197 1.35 -19.85 7.47
CA GLY A 197 0.59 -20.78 8.30
C GLY A 197 0.07 -20.30 9.65
N GLN A 198 -0.33 -19.04 9.80
CA GLN A 198 -1.33 -18.71 10.82
C GLN A 198 -2.71 -18.59 10.15
N ILE A 199 -3.24 -19.74 9.75
CA ILE A 199 -4.66 -19.92 9.40
C ILE A 199 -5.35 -20.56 10.59
#